data_ceea505a7235dcbc2f46a92175a7e2b7
#
_entry.id   ceea505a7235dcbc2f46a92175a7e2b7
#
_cell.length_a   1.000
_cell.length_b   1.000
_cell.length_c   1.000
_cell.angle_alpha   90.00
_cell.angle_beta   90.00
_cell.angle_gamma   90.00
#
_symmetry.space_group_name_H-M   'P 1'
#
loop_
_entity.id
_entity.type
_entity.pdbx_description
1 polymer ?
#
loop_
_entity_poly.entity_id
_entity_poly.type
_entity_poly.pdbx_seq_one_letter_code
_entity_poly.pdbx_strand_id
1 'polypeptide(L)'
;MKDGFIKVAALTPKIRVADCDYNAAKICLMIDEAWKEGAKLMVFPELCITGYTCADLFWQEALLKEAKHELYHIMMHSREKDALIFVGLPWEKDGKLYNVAAAICNGRLLGLVPKRYLPNYNEFYEQRHFTAGSPEADWTEVNGVPVPFGMNLLFCCKEMDGLTVAAELCEDLWTPNPPSVNHALAGA
;
A
#
# COMPACT_ATOMS: atom_id res chain seq x y z
N MET A 1 13.92 -2.58 -17.76
CA MET A 1 15.04 -2.09 -16.93
C MET A 1 16.28 -2.10 -17.80
N LYS A 2 17.01 -1.01 -17.83
CA LYS A 2 18.15 -0.83 -18.74
C LYS A 2 19.35 -0.32 -17.93
N ASP A 3 20.51 -0.94 -18.16
CA ASP A 3 21.79 -0.52 -17.57
C ASP A 3 21.79 -0.44 -16.01
N GLY A 4 21.02 -1.27 -15.33
CA GLY A 4 20.90 -1.26 -13.86
C GLY A 4 20.01 -0.16 -13.29
N PHE A 5 19.28 0.60 -14.12
CA PHE A 5 18.38 1.67 -13.68
C PHE A 5 16.91 1.29 -13.87
N ILE A 6 16.08 1.74 -12.95
CA ILE A 6 14.63 1.71 -13.07
C ILE A 6 14.07 3.14 -12.95
N LYS A 7 12.98 3.42 -13.67
CA LYS A 7 12.20 4.64 -13.46
C LYS A 7 11.21 4.38 -12.31
N VAL A 8 11.18 5.29 -11.35
CA VAL A 8 10.23 5.30 -10.24
C VAL A 8 9.30 6.48 -10.37
N ALA A 9 8.07 6.36 -9.86
CA ALA A 9 7.06 7.43 -9.87
C ALA A 9 6.39 7.54 -8.49
N ALA A 10 6.44 8.73 -7.90
CA ALA A 10 5.57 9.13 -6.79
C ALA A 10 4.34 9.82 -7.38
N LEU A 11 3.18 9.26 -7.16
CA LEU A 11 1.94 9.63 -7.83
C LEU A 11 0.92 10.15 -6.81
N THR A 12 0.43 11.38 -6.98
CA THR A 12 -0.53 12.00 -6.06
C THR A 12 -1.83 12.29 -6.78
N PRO A 13 -2.83 11.37 -6.73
CA PRO A 13 -4.12 11.57 -7.36
C PRO A 13 -4.94 12.65 -6.62
N LYS A 14 -5.80 13.34 -7.36
CA LYS A 14 -6.87 14.12 -6.74
C LYS A 14 -7.92 13.15 -6.23
N ILE A 15 -8.10 13.07 -4.91
CA ILE A 15 -9.03 12.17 -4.26
C ILE A 15 -10.26 12.88 -3.71
N ARG A 16 -11.30 12.09 -3.41
CA ARG A 16 -12.48 12.46 -2.63
C ARG A 16 -12.58 11.57 -1.41
N VAL A 17 -12.87 12.15 -0.26
CA VAL A 17 -13.02 11.39 1.00
C VAL A 17 -14.19 10.42 0.90
N ALA A 18 -13.93 9.14 1.23
CA ALA A 18 -14.88 8.03 1.22
C ALA A 18 -15.51 7.70 -0.16
N ASP A 19 -15.01 8.24 -1.26
CA ASP A 19 -15.44 7.94 -2.63
C ASP A 19 -14.43 7.01 -3.30
N CYS A 20 -14.46 5.71 -2.91
CA CYS A 20 -13.44 4.73 -3.31
C CYS A 20 -13.42 4.49 -4.82
N ASP A 21 -14.58 4.43 -5.48
CA ASP A 21 -14.70 4.28 -6.94
C ASP A 21 -14.02 5.44 -7.68
N TYR A 22 -14.35 6.68 -7.32
CA TYR A 22 -13.68 7.85 -7.91
C TYR A 22 -12.17 7.82 -7.70
N ASN A 23 -11.73 7.48 -6.48
CA ASN A 23 -10.31 7.45 -6.14
C ASN A 23 -9.55 6.37 -6.92
N ALA A 24 -10.12 5.17 -7.00
CA ALA A 24 -9.57 4.06 -7.77
C ALA A 24 -9.48 4.38 -9.26
N ALA A 25 -10.52 5.00 -9.84
CA ALA A 25 -10.48 5.45 -11.24
C ALA A 25 -9.33 6.44 -11.48
N LYS A 26 -9.05 7.37 -10.55
CA LYS A 26 -7.92 8.30 -10.65
C LYS A 26 -6.57 7.61 -10.50
N ILE A 27 -6.47 6.64 -9.57
CA ILE A 27 -5.28 5.81 -9.40
C ILE A 27 -4.99 5.04 -10.68
N CYS A 28 -5.98 4.38 -11.29
CA CYS A 28 -5.83 3.63 -12.53
C CYS A 28 -5.33 4.50 -13.71
N LEU A 29 -5.88 5.72 -13.87
CA LEU A 29 -5.42 6.65 -14.88
C LEU A 29 -3.94 7.03 -14.70
N MET A 30 -3.52 7.31 -13.46
CA MET A 30 -2.12 7.65 -13.18
C MET A 30 -1.18 6.44 -13.33
N ILE A 31 -1.65 5.22 -13.04
CA ILE A 31 -0.90 3.99 -13.34
C ILE A 31 -0.62 3.90 -14.85
N ASP A 32 -1.64 4.15 -15.68
CA ASP A 32 -1.49 4.10 -17.14
C ASP A 32 -0.51 5.17 -17.66
N GLU A 33 -0.59 6.38 -17.14
CA GLU A 33 0.33 7.48 -17.49
C GLU A 33 1.76 7.13 -17.10
N ALA A 34 1.99 6.72 -15.85
CA ALA A 34 3.31 6.35 -15.36
C ALA A 34 3.88 5.12 -16.10
N TRP A 35 3.02 4.15 -16.41
CA TRP A 35 3.41 2.99 -17.21
C TRP A 35 3.87 3.36 -18.63
N LYS A 36 3.15 4.24 -19.33
CA LYS A 36 3.53 4.77 -20.64
C LYS A 36 4.86 5.50 -20.59
N GLU A 37 5.16 6.17 -19.48
CA GLU A 37 6.44 6.82 -19.22
C GLU A 37 7.56 5.83 -18.83
N GLY A 38 7.26 4.54 -18.69
CA GLY A 38 8.22 3.47 -18.38
C GLY A 38 8.52 3.29 -16.89
N ALA A 39 7.68 3.78 -15.97
CA ALA A 39 7.85 3.55 -14.55
C ALA A 39 7.70 2.05 -14.22
N LYS A 40 8.61 1.55 -13.36
CA LYS A 40 8.65 0.16 -12.88
C LYS A 40 8.34 0.05 -11.39
N LEU A 41 8.41 1.15 -10.66
CA LEU A 41 7.97 1.27 -9.28
C LEU A 41 7.08 2.51 -9.18
N MET A 42 5.86 2.33 -8.68
CA MET A 42 4.86 3.39 -8.52
C MET A 42 4.38 3.41 -7.08
N VAL A 43 4.38 4.58 -6.46
CA VAL A 43 3.96 4.75 -5.07
C VAL A 43 2.86 5.80 -4.99
N PHE A 44 1.73 5.43 -4.40
CA PHE A 44 0.59 6.29 -4.10
C PHE A 44 0.55 6.66 -2.62
N PRO A 45 -0.16 7.75 -2.24
CA PRO A 45 -0.26 8.17 -0.85
C PRO A 45 -0.95 7.15 0.06
N GLU A 46 -0.65 7.29 1.35
CA GLU A 46 -1.32 6.60 2.45
C GLU A 46 -2.85 6.77 2.34
N LEU A 47 -3.60 5.67 2.54
CA LEU A 47 -5.07 5.63 2.50
C LEU A 47 -5.69 6.28 1.24
N CYS A 48 -4.99 6.28 0.11
CA CYS A 48 -5.43 6.96 -1.11
C CYS A 48 -6.72 6.39 -1.73
N ILE A 49 -7.08 5.13 -1.42
CA ILE A 49 -8.34 4.54 -1.89
C ILE A 49 -9.54 5.15 -1.16
N THR A 50 -9.46 5.40 0.14
CA THR A 50 -10.56 5.98 0.93
C THR A 50 -10.44 7.48 1.15
N GLY A 51 -9.22 7.99 1.11
CA GLY A 51 -8.83 9.27 1.71
C GLY A 51 -8.46 9.11 3.18
N TYR A 52 -7.52 9.96 3.63
CA TYR A 52 -7.00 9.92 5.00
C TYR A 52 -8.03 10.42 6.04
N THR A 53 -8.84 11.40 5.70
CA THR A 53 -9.72 12.13 6.63
C THR A 53 -11.13 11.54 6.75
N CYS A 54 -11.28 10.22 6.60
CA CYS A 54 -12.58 9.54 6.74
C CYS A 54 -13.12 9.53 8.18
N ALA A 55 -12.29 9.78 9.20
CA ALA A 55 -12.69 9.79 10.61
C ALA A 55 -13.50 8.52 10.98
N ASP A 56 -14.63 8.67 11.65
CA ASP A 56 -15.45 7.54 12.11
C ASP A 56 -16.09 6.73 10.97
N LEU A 57 -15.99 7.17 9.71
CA LEU A 57 -16.39 6.35 8.56
C LEU A 57 -15.53 5.08 8.43
N PHE A 58 -14.32 5.06 8.97
CA PHE A 58 -13.50 3.83 9.04
C PHE A 58 -14.16 2.68 9.82
N TRP A 59 -15.19 2.96 10.63
CA TRP A 59 -16.00 1.93 11.30
C TRP A 59 -17.19 1.43 10.46
N GLN A 60 -17.40 2.01 9.27
CA GLN A 60 -18.50 1.62 8.40
C GLN A 60 -18.09 0.45 7.52
N GLU A 61 -18.79 -0.66 7.67
CA GLU A 61 -18.56 -1.88 6.87
C GLU A 61 -18.66 -1.61 5.36
N ALA A 62 -19.56 -0.69 4.96
CA ALA A 62 -19.72 -0.27 3.57
C ALA A 62 -18.43 0.32 2.99
N LEU A 63 -17.75 1.23 3.72
CA LEU A 63 -16.49 1.82 3.29
C LEU A 63 -15.38 0.76 3.16
N LEU A 64 -15.29 -0.15 4.13
CA LEU A 64 -14.26 -1.19 4.13
C LEU A 64 -14.46 -2.21 3.00
N LYS A 65 -15.72 -2.58 2.73
CA LYS A 65 -16.06 -3.45 1.58
C LYS A 65 -15.72 -2.78 0.26
N GLU A 66 -16.08 -1.51 0.11
CA GLU A 66 -15.78 -0.75 -1.10
C GLU A 66 -14.28 -0.57 -1.32
N ALA A 67 -13.53 -0.26 -0.27
CA ALA A 67 -12.07 -0.15 -0.35
C ALA A 67 -11.41 -1.48 -0.81
N LYS A 68 -11.90 -2.64 -0.32
CA LYS A 68 -11.43 -3.95 -0.77
C LYS A 68 -11.84 -4.23 -2.22
N HIS A 69 -13.06 -3.85 -2.63
CA HIS A 69 -13.53 -3.98 -4.01
C HIS A 69 -12.65 -3.19 -4.97
N GLU A 70 -12.36 -1.94 -4.63
CA GLU A 70 -11.55 -1.06 -5.46
C GLU A 70 -10.06 -1.44 -5.47
N LEU A 71 -9.52 -2.02 -4.39
CA LEU A 71 -8.21 -2.67 -4.44
C LEU A 71 -8.17 -3.77 -5.51
N TYR A 72 -9.21 -4.62 -5.56
CA TYR A 72 -9.30 -5.66 -6.59
C TYR A 72 -9.40 -5.07 -7.99
N HIS A 73 -10.16 -4.00 -8.18
CA HIS A 73 -10.26 -3.29 -9.46
C HIS A 73 -8.89 -2.75 -9.91
N ILE A 74 -8.15 -2.04 -9.03
CA ILE A 74 -6.80 -1.55 -9.31
C ILE A 74 -5.85 -2.71 -9.63
N MET A 75 -5.94 -3.80 -8.87
CA MET A 75 -5.15 -5.02 -9.10
C MET A 75 -5.41 -5.59 -10.50
N MET A 76 -6.68 -5.73 -10.92
CA MET A 76 -7.01 -6.21 -12.26
C MET A 76 -6.55 -5.25 -13.36
N HIS A 77 -6.64 -3.93 -13.12
CA HIS A 77 -6.15 -2.91 -14.03
C HIS A 77 -4.63 -2.96 -14.24
N SER A 78 -3.89 -3.46 -13.24
CA SER A 78 -2.43 -3.63 -13.33
C SER A 78 -1.97 -4.83 -14.14
N ARG A 79 -2.90 -5.66 -14.66
CA ARG A 79 -2.55 -6.79 -15.53
C ARG A 79 -1.75 -6.33 -16.74
N GLU A 80 -0.77 -7.15 -17.15
CA GLU A 80 0.14 -6.87 -18.25
C GLU A 80 1.06 -5.66 -18.03
N LYS A 81 1.01 -5.06 -16.84
CA LYS A 81 1.93 -4.01 -16.43
C LYS A 81 2.99 -4.59 -15.49
N ASP A 82 4.19 -4.77 -16.02
CA ASP A 82 5.37 -5.21 -15.28
C ASP A 82 5.93 -4.04 -14.45
N ALA A 83 5.21 -3.73 -13.38
CA ALA A 83 5.56 -2.69 -12.41
C ALA A 83 5.10 -3.07 -11.01
N LEU A 84 5.90 -2.76 -10.00
CA LEU A 84 5.51 -2.84 -8.60
C LEU A 84 4.76 -1.56 -8.23
N ILE A 85 3.53 -1.69 -7.71
CA ILE A 85 2.63 -0.59 -7.41
C ILE A 85 2.23 -0.69 -5.93
N PHE A 86 2.40 0.40 -5.18
CA PHE A 86 1.92 0.51 -3.80
C PHE A 86 0.73 1.46 -3.72
N VAL A 87 -0.39 1.00 -3.15
CA VAL A 87 -1.59 1.81 -2.88
C VAL A 87 -2.01 1.66 -1.43
N GLY A 88 -2.47 2.76 -0.81
CA GLY A 88 -2.87 2.80 0.60
C GLY A 88 -4.37 2.58 0.80
N LEU A 89 -4.75 1.74 1.79
CA LEU A 89 -6.14 1.50 2.17
C LEU A 89 -6.28 1.01 3.62
N PRO A 90 -7.49 1.10 4.24
CA PRO A 90 -7.79 0.41 5.49
C PRO A 90 -8.00 -1.10 5.21
N TRP A 91 -7.48 -1.94 6.09
CA TRP A 91 -7.60 -3.40 5.99
C TRP A 91 -8.04 -4.02 7.30
N GLU A 92 -9.15 -4.75 7.28
CA GLU A 92 -9.64 -5.50 8.42
C GLU A 92 -9.07 -6.92 8.41
N LYS A 93 -8.47 -7.31 9.55
CA LYS A 93 -7.95 -8.65 9.82
C LYS A 93 -8.16 -9.02 11.28
N ASP A 94 -8.74 -10.18 11.55
CA ASP A 94 -8.95 -10.73 12.90
C ASP A 94 -9.66 -9.74 13.87
N GLY A 95 -10.70 -9.05 13.36
CA GLY A 95 -11.47 -8.07 14.13
C GLY A 95 -10.72 -6.78 14.46
N LYS A 96 -9.57 -6.53 13.82
CA LYS A 96 -8.77 -5.32 13.96
C LYS A 96 -8.66 -4.61 12.61
N LEU A 97 -8.58 -3.28 12.66
CA LEU A 97 -8.39 -2.45 11.47
C LEU A 97 -6.95 -1.97 11.39
N TYR A 98 -6.36 -2.08 10.21
CA TYR A 98 -4.98 -1.66 9.93
C TYR A 98 -4.96 -0.63 8.80
N ASN A 99 -4.05 0.31 8.88
CA ASN A 99 -3.65 1.18 7.79
C ASN A 99 -2.54 0.48 7.02
N VAL A 100 -2.78 0.12 5.76
CA VAL A 100 -1.84 -0.71 5.00
C VAL A 100 -1.45 -0.11 3.66
N ALA A 101 -0.23 -0.44 3.21
CA ALA A 101 0.18 -0.33 1.82
C ALA A 101 0.04 -1.70 1.15
N ALA A 102 -0.76 -1.78 0.10
CA ALA A 102 -0.92 -2.97 -0.73
C ALA A 102 0.11 -2.96 -1.86
N ALA A 103 0.93 -4.00 -1.94
CA ALA A 103 1.91 -4.20 -3.00
C ALA A 103 1.30 -5.03 -4.13
N ILE A 104 1.16 -4.43 -5.30
CA ILE A 104 0.53 -5.02 -6.48
C ILE A 104 1.55 -5.15 -7.60
N CYS A 105 1.53 -6.26 -8.33
CA CYS A 105 2.29 -6.42 -9.57
C CYS A 105 1.56 -7.34 -10.53
N ASN A 106 1.39 -6.90 -11.77
CA ASN A 106 0.84 -7.70 -12.87
C ASN A 106 -0.45 -8.45 -12.51
N GLY A 107 -1.44 -7.76 -11.95
CA GLY A 107 -2.73 -8.33 -11.56
C GLY A 107 -2.70 -9.19 -10.28
N ARG A 108 -1.61 -9.16 -9.51
CA ARG A 108 -1.45 -9.94 -8.30
C ARG A 108 -1.17 -9.05 -7.09
N LEU A 109 -1.80 -9.36 -5.98
CA LEU A 109 -1.45 -8.80 -4.68
C LEU A 109 -0.30 -9.60 -4.07
N LEU A 110 0.84 -8.96 -3.90
CA LEU A 110 2.07 -9.61 -3.41
C LEU A 110 2.14 -9.61 -1.88
N GLY A 111 1.53 -8.61 -1.23
CA GLY A 111 1.53 -8.48 0.21
C GLY A 111 0.82 -7.21 0.68
N LEU A 112 0.50 -7.17 1.97
CA LEU A 112 -0.04 -6.02 2.67
C LEU A 112 0.92 -5.61 3.78
N VAL A 113 1.39 -4.37 3.75
CA VAL A 113 2.33 -3.82 4.71
C VAL A 113 1.58 -2.91 5.68
N PRO A 114 1.31 -3.33 6.94
CA PRO A 114 0.65 -2.50 7.93
C PRO A 114 1.60 -1.46 8.52
N LYS A 115 1.09 -0.25 8.75
CA LYS A 115 1.78 0.84 9.45
C LYS A 115 2.14 0.41 10.86
N ARG A 116 3.37 0.67 11.28
CA ARG A 116 3.89 0.32 12.60
C ARG A 116 3.60 1.38 13.64
N TYR A 117 3.86 2.64 13.32
CA TYR A 117 3.73 3.76 14.24
C TYR A 117 2.52 4.61 13.86
N LEU A 118 1.56 4.69 14.78
CA LEU A 118 0.30 5.40 14.59
C LEU A 118 0.36 6.73 15.32
N PRO A 119 0.43 7.87 14.60
CA PRO A 119 0.41 9.17 15.22
C PRO A 119 -0.92 9.42 15.95
N ASN A 120 -0.82 9.96 17.17
CA ASN A 120 -1.98 10.28 18.01
C ASN A 120 -1.75 11.59 18.78
N TYR A 121 -1.32 12.61 18.05
CA TYR A 121 -1.00 13.95 18.55
C TYR A 121 -1.43 15.00 17.52
N ASN A 122 -1.65 16.25 17.97
CA ASN A 122 -2.18 17.35 17.16
C ASN A 122 -3.46 16.95 16.43
N GLU A 123 -3.49 17.05 15.12
CA GLU A 123 -4.61 16.67 14.24
C GLU A 123 -4.72 15.16 13.96
N PHE A 124 -3.77 14.34 14.42
CA PHE A 124 -3.73 12.91 14.15
C PHE A 124 -4.45 12.10 15.23
N TYR A 125 -5.33 11.20 14.81
CA TYR A 125 -6.13 10.31 15.68
C TYR A 125 -6.08 8.85 15.21
N GLU A 126 -4.97 8.40 14.65
CA GLU A 126 -4.91 7.07 14.04
C GLU A 126 -5.13 5.93 15.05
N GLN A 127 -4.68 6.07 16.29
CA GLN A 127 -4.90 5.05 17.34
C GLN A 127 -6.37 4.84 17.70
N ARG A 128 -7.26 5.79 17.35
CA ARG A 128 -8.71 5.63 17.50
C ARG A 128 -9.25 4.57 16.54
N HIS A 129 -8.67 4.45 15.37
CA HIS A 129 -9.20 3.63 14.27
C HIS A 129 -8.34 2.41 14.00
N PHE A 130 -7.02 2.55 14.03
CA PHE A 130 -6.09 1.55 13.53
C PHE A 130 -5.31 0.86 14.63
N THR A 131 -4.92 -0.38 14.33
CA THR A 131 -4.00 -1.19 15.11
C THR A 131 -2.61 -1.13 14.48
N ALA A 132 -1.57 -1.01 15.30
CA ALA A 132 -0.19 -1.03 14.85
C ALA A 132 0.21 -2.39 14.27
N GLY A 133 0.97 -2.37 13.17
CA GLY A 133 1.55 -3.56 12.58
C GLY A 133 2.51 -4.28 13.52
N SER A 134 2.55 -5.63 13.45
CA SER A 134 3.50 -6.46 14.19
C SER A 134 4.80 -6.61 13.39
N PRO A 135 5.98 -6.72 14.07
CA PRO A 135 7.21 -7.15 13.43
C PRO A 135 7.15 -8.56 12.85
N GLU A 136 6.29 -9.41 13.41
CA GLU A 136 6.08 -10.78 12.94
C GLU A 136 5.23 -10.78 11.69
N ALA A 137 5.70 -11.50 10.66
CA ALA A 137 4.91 -11.69 9.45
C ALA A 137 3.81 -12.73 9.68
N ASP A 138 2.67 -12.49 9.07
CA ASP A 138 1.47 -13.32 9.14
C ASP A 138 0.84 -13.41 7.75
N TRP A 139 -0.34 -14.02 7.66
CA TRP A 139 -1.10 -14.16 6.42
C TRP A 139 -2.50 -13.60 6.60
N THR A 140 -3.02 -13.06 5.53
CA THR A 140 -4.44 -12.71 5.40
C THR A 140 -5.02 -13.34 4.15
N GLU A 141 -6.34 -13.54 4.12
CA GLU A 141 -7.00 -14.10 2.96
C GLU A 141 -7.63 -12.98 2.11
N VAL A 142 -7.38 -13.05 0.81
CA VAL A 142 -7.98 -12.12 -0.17
C VAL A 142 -8.62 -12.94 -1.29
N ASN A 143 -9.95 -12.97 -1.35
CA ASN A 143 -10.71 -13.76 -2.33
C ASN A 143 -10.28 -15.25 -2.37
N GLY A 144 -10.09 -15.87 -1.20
CA GLY A 144 -9.67 -17.27 -1.09
C GLY A 144 -8.18 -17.51 -1.33
N VAL A 145 -7.40 -16.47 -1.54
CA VAL A 145 -5.93 -16.57 -1.76
C VAL A 145 -5.20 -16.06 -0.53
N PRO A 146 -4.28 -16.85 0.05
CA PRO A 146 -3.43 -16.38 1.14
C PRO A 146 -2.43 -15.34 0.63
N VAL A 147 -2.35 -14.20 1.33
CA VAL A 147 -1.48 -13.07 1.02
C VAL A 147 -0.62 -12.75 2.24
N PRO A 148 0.69 -12.54 2.09
CA PRO A 148 1.56 -12.11 3.18
C PRO A 148 1.08 -10.78 3.79
N PHE A 149 1.10 -10.73 5.12
CA PHE A 149 0.74 -9.56 5.91
C PHE A 149 1.83 -9.27 6.93
N GLY A 150 2.53 -8.15 6.83
CA GLY A 150 3.61 -7.81 7.76
C GLY A 150 4.37 -6.55 7.38
N MET A 151 4.91 -5.86 8.39
CA MET A 151 5.67 -4.62 8.19
C MET A 151 7.07 -4.86 7.59
N ASN A 152 7.61 -6.07 7.70
CA ASN A 152 8.96 -6.43 7.26
C ASN A 152 8.97 -7.20 5.93
N LEU A 153 7.94 -7.04 5.09
CA LEU A 153 7.90 -7.69 3.77
C LEU A 153 8.91 -7.06 2.83
N LEU A 154 9.68 -7.92 2.15
CA LEU A 154 10.60 -7.53 1.10
C LEU A 154 10.11 -8.03 -0.26
N PHE A 155 10.12 -7.16 -1.26
CA PHE A 155 9.67 -7.43 -2.62
C PHE A 155 10.89 -7.47 -3.55
N CYS A 156 11.33 -8.68 -3.92
CA CYS A 156 12.51 -8.89 -4.76
C CYS A 156 12.13 -8.94 -6.24
N CYS A 157 12.82 -8.16 -7.05
CA CYS A 157 12.68 -8.21 -8.51
C CYS A 157 13.42 -9.41 -9.07
N LYS A 158 12.74 -10.26 -9.84
CA LYS A 158 13.34 -11.44 -10.46
C LYS A 158 14.18 -11.11 -11.70
N GLU A 159 13.83 -10.02 -12.37
CA GLU A 159 14.45 -9.58 -13.63
C GLU A 159 15.64 -8.63 -13.43
N MET A 160 15.90 -8.24 -12.18
CA MET A 160 17.01 -7.35 -11.84
C MET A 160 17.63 -7.78 -10.50
N ASP A 161 18.75 -8.47 -10.58
CA ASP A 161 19.48 -8.91 -9.40
C ASP A 161 19.86 -7.71 -8.50
N GLY A 162 19.64 -7.89 -7.20
CA GLY A 162 19.93 -6.88 -6.20
C GLY A 162 18.86 -5.78 -6.04
N LEU A 163 17.79 -5.79 -6.86
CA LEU A 163 16.66 -4.89 -6.64
C LEU A 163 15.68 -5.51 -5.66
N THR A 164 15.70 -5.03 -4.44
CA THR A 164 14.75 -5.37 -3.37
C THR A 164 14.10 -4.09 -2.86
N VAL A 165 12.79 -4.11 -2.69
CA VAL A 165 11.99 -2.97 -2.26
C VAL A 165 11.21 -3.34 -1.01
N ALA A 166 11.11 -2.41 -0.06
CA ALA A 166 10.23 -2.49 1.10
C ALA A 166 9.37 -1.23 1.18
N ALA A 167 8.33 -1.25 2.00
CA ALA A 167 7.47 -0.11 2.25
C ALA A 167 7.38 0.22 3.74
N GLU A 168 7.33 1.50 4.04
CA GLU A 168 6.94 2.05 5.34
C GLU A 168 5.95 3.21 5.12
N LEU A 169 5.14 3.54 6.12
CA LEU A 169 4.03 4.48 5.96
C LEU A 169 4.20 5.69 6.88
N CYS A 170 4.34 6.88 6.28
CA CYS A 170 4.24 8.19 6.93
C CYS A 170 5.03 8.29 8.25
N GLU A 171 4.34 8.18 9.41
CA GLU A 171 4.94 8.29 10.74
C GLU A 171 6.07 7.29 10.99
N ASP A 172 6.04 6.15 10.32
CA ASP A 172 7.10 5.13 10.44
C ASP A 172 8.50 5.72 10.19
N LEU A 173 8.62 6.63 9.23
CA LEU A 173 9.89 7.30 8.90
C LEU A 173 10.40 8.25 9.99
N TRP A 174 9.49 8.85 10.76
CA TRP A 174 9.82 9.93 11.71
C TRP A 174 10.17 9.44 13.12
N THR A 175 10.14 8.14 13.34
CA THR A 175 10.44 7.53 14.64
C THR A 175 11.94 7.32 14.84
N PRO A 176 12.43 7.16 16.09
CA PRO A 176 13.85 6.90 16.35
C PRO A 176 14.37 5.60 15.75
N ASN A 177 13.50 4.63 15.45
CA ASN A 177 13.85 3.37 14.80
C ASN A 177 12.84 3.06 13.68
N PRO A 178 12.94 3.73 12.52
CA PRO A 178 12.05 3.49 11.40
C PRO A 178 12.20 2.07 10.85
N PRO A 179 11.13 1.44 10.34
CA PRO A 179 11.19 0.11 9.71
C PRO A 179 12.24 0.01 8.60
N SER A 180 12.46 1.08 7.85
CA SER A 180 13.47 1.14 6.79
C SER A 180 14.89 0.81 7.23
N VAL A 181 15.26 1.02 8.50
CA VAL A 181 16.56 0.59 9.04
C VAL A 181 16.69 -0.94 8.97
N ASN A 182 15.67 -1.66 9.41
CA ASN A 182 15.66 -3.12 9.34
C ASN A 182 15.54 -3.62 7.89
N HIS A 183 14.76 -2.93 7.05
CA HIS A 183 14.63 -3.25 5.64
C HIS A 183 15.99 -3.14 4.92
N ALA A 184 16.72 -2.05 5.17
CA ALA A 184 18.06 -1.85 4.60
C ALA A 184 19.06 -2.90 5.09
N LEU A 185 19.04 -3.26 6.39
CA LEU A 185 19.86 -4.35 6.93
C LEU A 185 19.52 -5.71 6.33
N ALA A 186 18.28 -5.90 5.88
CA ALA A 186 17.83 -7.13 5.21
C ALA A 186 18.01 -7.09 3.68
N GLY A 187 18.57 -6.01 3.12
CA GLY A 187 18.98 -5.91 1.72
C GLY A 187 17.99 -5.17 0.80
N ALA A 188 17.07 -4.35 1.36
CA ALA A 188 16.21 -3.47 0.56
C ALA A 188 16.94 -2.19 0.16
#